data_a9aeb20a4797428e7d6245e851552a3e
#
_entry.id   a9aeb20a4797428e7d6245e851552a3e
#
_cell.length_a   1.000
_cell.length_b   1.000
_cell.length_c   1.000
_cell.angle_alpha   90.00
_cell.angle_beta   90.00
_cell.angle_gamma   90.00
#
_symmetry.space_group_name_H-M   'P 1'
#
loop_
_entity.id
_entity.type
_entity.pdbx_description
1 polymer ?
#
loop_
_entity_poly.entity_id
_entity_poly.type
_entity_poly.pdbx_seq_one_letter_code
_entity_poly.pdbx_strand_id
1 'polypeptide(L)'
;VDGSGKGETINLLYSWMDPRHISTLAFSAPSDEETSRPYMWRYWRALPPKGKVGIFAGSWYSQPITDRINGHLRRSDLDGRLEDINRFETMLVNEGALVLKFWFHLSKDGQKARLKALEKDPRTAWRVTKESYDRLKTYNRLQQVAGHVLRVTNTAHAPWIIIEGTDDEYRSLTVGRIVLDAMKRRLNQEGLQHVPVAPPIVHPIDKKNVLSELDLTQKLAKKTYETQLAKYQARLSDLVRDPRFVGKRSLVLVFEGADAAGKGGSIRRVGAAMDARQYQIVPIAAPTEEERAQPYLWRFWRHLPRTGRAAIFDRSWYGRVLVERVEGFCAEADWLRAYAEINDFEHQLSDAGAIVIKFWLQISADEQLRRFKERQDTEFKRFKITEEDWRNREKWDDYVNAVCDMVDRTSTGLAPWTLVEANDKNFARVKVLKTICERLEAALKDEDGKTIEK
;
A
#
# COMPACT_ATOMS: atom_id res chain seq x y z
N VAL A 1 26.46 8.31 6.48
CA VAL A 1 27.63 7.71 7.16
C VAL A 1 27.53 8.04 8.64
N ASP A 2 28.00 7.17 9.54
CA ASP A 2 28.00 7.45 10.98
C ASP A 2 28.96 8.60 11.29
N GLY A 3 28.58 9.41 12.29
CA GLY A 3 29.35 10.59 12.67
C GLY A 3 29.25 11.78 11.70
N SER A 4 28.48 11.69 10.61
CA SER A 4 28.37 12.76 9.60
C SER A 4 27.46 13.94 10.02
N GLY A 5 27.06 14.04 11.26
CA GLY A 5 26.34 15.20 11.80
C GLY A 5 24.84 15.26 11.47
N LYS A 6 24.22 14.16 11.03
CA LYS A 6 22.77 14.13 10.71
C LYS A 6 21.89 14.65 11.83
N GLY A 7 22.08 14.12 13.05
CA GLY A 7 21.30 14.54 14.22
C GLY A 7 21.51 16.00 14.63
N GLU A 8 22.73 16.50 14.50
CA GLU A 8 23.07 17.90 14.77
C GLU A 8 22.34 18.84 13.78
N THR A 9 22.37 18.50 12.49
CA THR A 9 21.64 19.26 11.46
C THR A 9 20.11 19.20 11.68
N ILE A 10 19.55 18.04 12.07
CA ILE A 10 18.13 17.92 12.39
C ILE A 10 17.77 18.84 13.57
N ASN A 11 18.58 18.88 14.64
CA ASN A 11 18.35 19.76 15.78
C ASN A 11 18.38 21.25 15.38
N LEU A 12 19.26 21.65 14.46
CA LEU A 12 19.28 23.02 13.93
C LEU A 12 18.03 23.34 13.10
N LEU A 13 17.54 22.40 12.28
CA LEU A 13 16.27 22.58 11.57
C LEU A 13 15.11 22.81 12.54
N TYR A 14 15.08 22.09 13.67
CA TYR A 14 14.10 22.33 14.74
C TYR A 14 14.22 23.72 15.40
N SER A 15 15.42 24.28 15.50
CA SER A 15 15.62 25.62 16.04
C SER A 15 15.24 26.74 15.08
N TRP A 16 15.25 26.46 13.77
CA TRP A 16 14.91 27.43 12.72
C TRP A 16 13.46 27.39 12.28
N MET A 17 12.76 26.31 12.54
CA MET A 17 11.36 26.09 12.16
C MET A 17 10.49 25.82 13.39
N ASP A 18 9.18 26.00 13.26
CA ASP A 18 8.26 25.70 14.35
C ASP A 18 8.14 24.16 14.56
N PRO A 19 8.58 23.63 15.71
CA PRO A 19 8.58 22.20 15.99
C PRO A 19 7.17 21.58 16.04
N ARG A 20 6.10 22.38 16.18
CA ARG A 20 4.71 21.91 16.13
C ARG A 20 4.31 21.40 14.73
N HIS A 21 5.08 21.78 13.71
CA HIS A 21 4.83 21.41 12.32
C HIS A 21 5.84 20.37 11.77
N ILE A 22 6.75 19.88 12.62
CA ILE A 22 7.80 18.94 12.25
C ILE A 22 7.67 17.66 13.06
N SER A 23 7.79 16.51 12.40
CA SER A 23 7.95 15.21 13.04
C SER A 23 9.28 14.59 12.61
N THR A 24 10.15 14.28 13.57
CA THR A 24 11.34 13.46 13.29
C THR A 24 11.09 12.01 13.68
N LEU A 25 11.31 11.13 12.71
CA LEU A 25 11.08 9.70 12.81
C LEU A 25 12.42 8.98 12.65
N ALA A 26 12.87 8.35 13.71
CA ALA A 26 14.10 7.54 13.71
C ALA A 26 13.73 6.06 13.61
N PHE A 27 13.97 5.48 12.44
CA PHE A 27 13.70 4.05 12.21
C PHE A 27 14.92 3.20 12.59
N SER A 28 14.74 2.37 13.57
CA SER A 28 15.67 1.31 13.98
C SER A 28 15.29 -0.04 13.32
N ALA A 29 15.85 -1.14 13.81
CA ALA A 29 15.42 -2.48 13.41
C ALA A 29 13.88 -2.61 13.56
N PRO A 30 13.20 -3.27 12.60
CA PRO A 30 11.75 -3.41 12.65
C PRO A 30 11.31 -4.24 13.85
N SER A 31 10.18 -3.85 14.45
CA SER A 31 9.51 -4.62 15.50
C SER A 31 8.82 -5.87 14.94
N ASP A 32 8.38 -6.78 15.81
CA ASP A 32 7.59 -7.96 15.42
C ASP A 32 6.30 -7.58 14.68
N GLU A 33 5.70 -6.46 15.07
CA GLU A 33 4.52 -5.93 14.40
C GLU A 33 4.84 -5.49 12.96
N GLU A 34 5.97 -4.85 12.76
CA GLU A 34 6.42 -4.35 11.46
C GLU A 34 6.90 -5.47 10.55
N THR A 35 7.62 -6.48 11.10
CA THR A 35 8.09 -7.64 10.33
C THR A 35 6.97 -8.57 9.87
N SER A 36 5.83 -8.55 10.57
CA SER A 36 4.64 -9.32 10.20
C SER A 36 3.78 -8.67 9.11
N ARG A 37 4.24 -7.58 8.50
CA ARG A 37 3.57 -6.81 7.45
C ARG A 37 4.53 -6.44 6.31
N PRO A 38 4.03 -5.94 5.17
CA PRO A 38 4.89 -5.50 4.08
C PRO A 38 5.91 -4.45 4.52
N TYR A 39 7.11 -4.49 3.94
CA TYR A 39 8.23 -3.62 4.30
C TYR A 39 7.88 -2.12 4.37
N MET A 40 7.10 -1.62 3.40
CA MET A 40 6.72 -0.21 3.33
C MET A 40 5.67 0.20 4.37
N TRP A 41 5.00 -0.73 5.04
CA TRP A 41 3.91 -0.46 5.98
C TRP A 41 4.29 0.52 7.10
N ARG A 42 5.48 0.37 7.70
CA ARG A 42 5.97 1.25 8.77
C ARG A 42 6.15 2.70 8.31
N TYR A 43 6.59 2.89 7.07
CA TYR A 43 6.81 4.21 6.49
C TYR A 43 5.50 4.88 6.09
N TRP A 44 4.58 4.12 5.51
CA TRP A 44 3.24 4.60 5.22
C TRP A 44 2.53 5.15 6.46
N ARG A 45 2.57 4.44 7.57
CA ARG A 45 1.97 4.88 8.83
C ARG A 45 2.59 6.15 9.41
N ALA A 46 3.83 6.41 9.06
CA ALA A 46 4.63 7.50 9.58
C ALA A 46 4.62 8.74 8.68
N LEU A 47 3.93 8.71 7.54
CA LEU A 47 3.86 9.87 6.64
C LEU A 47 3.20 11.06 7.34
N PRO A 48 3.77 12.27 7.20
CA PRO A 48 3.16 13.47 7.73
C PRO A 48 1.92 13.85 6.91
N PRO A 49 0.89 14.41 7.53
CA PRO A 49 -0.25 14.96 6.79
C PRO A 49 0.16 16.22 6.00
N LYS A 50 -0.63 16.60 5.03
CA LYS A 50 -0.45 17.85 4.25
C LYS A 50 -0.24 19.06 5.20
N GLY A 51 0.69 19.92 4.85
CA GLY A 51 1.07 21.09 5.67
C GLY A 51 2.04 20.80 6.82
N LYS A 52 2.52 19.57 6.98
CA LYS A 52 3.52 19.17 7.95
C LYS A 52 4.81 18.69 7.30
N VAL A 53 5.90 18.72 8.06
CA VAL A 53 7.23 18.27 7.65
C VAL A 53 7.57 16.97 8.37
N GLY A 54 7.90 15.91 7.63
CA GLY A 54 8.44 14.66 8.17
C GLY A 54 9.94 14.58 7.91
N ILE A 55 10.74 14.38 8.95
CA ILE A 55 12.18 14.13 8.84
C ILE A 55 12.43 12.67 9.17
N PHE A 56 12.82 11.88 8.17
CA PHE A 56 13.10 10.46 8.31
C PHE A 56 14.58 10.23 8.57
N ALA A 57 14.95 10.08 9.83
CA ALA A 57 16.30 9.71 10.26
C ALA A 57 16.46 8.20 10.21
N GLY A 58 17.04 7.67 9.13
CA GLY A 58 16.88 6.27 8.75
C GLY A 58 15.56 6.10 8.01
N SER A 59 15.61 6.08 6.70
CA SER A 59 14.45 5.99 5.82
C SER A 59 14.30 4.58 5.23
N TRP A 60 13.39 4.43 4.30
CA TRP A 60 13.18 3.23 3.49
C TRP A 60 14.42 2.74 2.71
N TYR A 61 15.49 3.52 2.67
CA TYR A 61 16.79 3.12 2.10
C TYR A 61 17.68 2.37 3.08
N SER A 62 17.51 2.58 4.37
CA SER A 62 18.48 2.16 5.40
C SER A 62 18.61 0.65 5.50
N GLN A 63 17.49 -0.06 5.56
CA GLN A 63 17.52 -1.52 5.70
C GLN A 63 18.02 -2.24 4.43
N PRO A 64 17.55 -1.94 3.21
CA PRO A 64 18.09 -2.55 1.99
C PRO A 64 19.59 -2.37 1.83
N ILE A 65 20.13 -1.19 2.18
CA ILE A 65 21.57 -0.91 2.18
C ILE A 65 22.29 -1.81 3.21
N THR A 66 21.76 -1.85 4.43
CA THR A 66 22.36 -2.64 5.53
C THR A 66 22.33 -4.13 5.22
N ASP A 67 21.20 -4.66 4.75
CA ASP A 67 21.06 -6.07 4.40
C ASP A 67 21.99 -6.47 3.24
N ARG A 68 22.15 -5.58 2.27
CA ARG A 68 23.10 -5.79 1.17
C ARG A 68 24.56 -5.78 1.65
N ILE A 69 24.93 -4.89 2.56
CA ILE A 69 26.27 -4.84 3.17
C ILE A 69 26.55 -6.11 3.96
N ASN A 70 25.58 -6.59 4.72
CA ASN A 70 25.72 -7.78 5.56
C ASN A 70 25.61 -9.11 4.76
N GLY A 71 25.26 -9.05 3.48
CA GLY A 71 25.12 -10.24 2.63
C GLY A 71 23.77 -10.95 2.74
N HIS A 72 22.81 -10.36 3.44
CA HIS A 72 21.45 -10.90 3.60
C HIS A 72 20.55 -10.64 2.38
N LEU A 73 20.96 -9.73 1.48
CA LEU A 73 20.21 -9.37 0.29
C LEU A 73 21.06 -9.55 -0.97
N ARG A 74 20.57 -10.28 -1.97
CA ARG A 74 21.21 -10.37 -3.29
C ARG A 74 21.11 -9.05 -4.04
N ARG A 75 21.90 -8.86 -5.10
CA ARG A 75 21.88 -7.64 -5.91
C ARG A 75 20.54 -7.46 -6.62
N SER A 76 20.01 -8.52 -7.22
CA SER A 76 18.71 -8.50 -7.89
C SER A 76 17.57 -8.09 -6.95
N ASP A 77 17.63 -8.59 -5.71
CA ASP A 77 16.59 -8.30 -4.72
C ASP A 77 16.71 -6.86 -4.20
N LEU A 78 17.93 -6.33 -4.10
CA LEU A 78 18.16 -4.91 -3.84
C LEU A 78 17.56 -4.05 -4.97
N ASP A 79 17.85 -4.39 -6.23
CA ASP A 79 17.35 -3.64 -7.38
C ASP A 79 15.82 -3.60 -7.40
N GLY A 80 15.14 -4.72 -7.14
CA GLY A 80 13.69 -4.77 -6.98
C GLY A 80 13.17 -3.85 -5.85
N ARG A 81 13.83 -3.86 -4.68
CA ARG A 81 13.49 -2.94 -3.58
C ARG A 81 13.67 -1.47 -3.94
N LEU A 82 14.70 -1.14 -4.73
CA LEU A 82 14.95 0.23 -5.19
C LEU A 82 13.89 0.69 -6.19
N GLU A 83 13.38 -0.21 -7.03
CA GLU A 83 12.25 0.09 -7.91
C GLU A 83 10.98 0.39 -7.12
N ASP A 84 10.66 -0.42 -6.09
CA ASP A 84 9.51 -0.16 -5.20
C ASP A 84 9.64 1.21 -4.52
N ILE A 85 10.84 1.56 -4.06
CA ILE A 85 11.12 2.87 -3.46
C ILE A 85 10.91 4.00 -4.47
N ASN A 86 11.40 3.86 -5.70
CA ASN A 86 11.19 4.87 -6.74
C ASN A 86 9.70 5.08 -7.05
N ARG A 87 8.91 3.99 -7.13
CA ARG A 87 7.46 4.07 -7.32
C ARG A 87 6.77 4.76 -6.14
N PHE A 88 7.16 4.42 -4.92
CA PHE A 88 6.66 5.07 -3.71
C PHE A 88 6.94 6.57 -3.68
N GLU A 89 8.19 6.99 -3.95
CA GLU A 89 8.55 8.41 -3.99
C GLU A 89 7.82 9.16 -5.12
N THR A 90 7.67 8.53 -6.29
CA THR A 90 6.89 9.09 -7.40
C THR A 90 5.44 9.33 -6.99
N MET A 91 4.82 8.36 -6.31
CA MET A 91 3.45 8.49 -5.82
C MET A 91 3.34 9.61 -4.78
N LEU A 92 4.26 9.72 -3.83
CA LEU A 92 4.27 10.83 -2.86
C LEU A 92 4.33 12.20 -3.56
N VAL A 93 5.18 12.34 -4.58
CA VAL A 93 5.31 13.59 -5.35
C VAL A 93 4.03 13.87 -6.14
N ASN A 94 3.42 12.87 -6.75
CA ASN A 94 2.16 12.99 -7.46
C ASN A 94 1.00 13.40 -6.54
N GLU A 95 1.02 12.95 -5.28
CA GLU A 95 0.08 13.39 -4.23
C GLU A 95 0.42 14.76 -3.62
N GLY A 96 1.44 15.43 -4.14
CA GLY A 96 1.81 16.80 -3.80
C GLY A 96 2.91 16.94 -2.74
N ALA A 97 3.54 15.86 -2.29
CA ALA A 97 4.65 15.94 -1.35
C ALA A 97 5.91 16.54 -2.00
N LEU A 98 6.65 17.35 -1.25
CA LEU A 98 8.01 17.75 -1.57
C LEU A 98 8.98 16.75 -0.91
N VAL A 99 9.63 15.93 -1.71
CA VAL A 99 10.59 14.92 -1.24
C VAL A 99 12.01 15.42 -1.42
N LEU A 100 12.75 15.59 -0.34
CA LEU A 100 14.16 16.01 -0.33
C LEU A 100 15.01 14.88 0.26
N LYS A 101 16.01 14.41 -0.49
CA LYS A 101 16.90 13.33 -0.08
C LYS A 101 18.31 13.81 0.14
N PHE A 102 18.81 13.64 1.36
CA PHE A 102 20.17 14.08 1.73
C PHE A 102 21.05 12.87 2.04
N TRP A 103 22.20 12.80 1.38
CA TRP A 103 23.26 11.87 1.69
C TRP A 103 24.42 12.59 2.38
N PHE A 104 24.53 12.43 3.68
CA PHE A 104 25.64 13.01 4.46
C PHE A 104 26.86 12.14 4.30
N HIS A 105 27.89 12.70 3.66
CA HIS A 105 29.12 12.00 3.30
C HIS A 105 30.28 12.41 4.22
N LEU A 106 31.10 11.45 4.61
CA LEU A 106 32.43 11.61 5.16
C LEU A 106 33.38 10.63 4.46
N SER A 107 34.63 11.02 4.26
CA SER A 107 35.67 10.08 3.89
C SER A 107 35.91 9.06 5.04
N LYS A 108 36.56 7.95 4.73
CA LYS A 108 36.88 6.93 5.74
C LYS A 108 37.74 7.51 6.88
N ASP A 109 38.73 8.32 6.51
CA ASP A 109 39.59 8.99 7.50
C ASP A 109 38.84 10.06 8.27
N GLY A 110 37.99 10.83 7.61
CA GLY A 110 37.09 11.81 8.26
C GLY A 110 36.16 11.14 9.26
N GLN A 111 35.53 10.01 8.91
CA GLN A 111 34.70 9.24 9.83
C GLN A 111 35.49 8.73 11.04
N LYS A 112 36.69 8.20 10.82
CA LYS A 112 37.57 7.74 11.89
C LYS A 112 38.00 8.87 12.83
N ALA A 113 38.37 10.03 12.27
CA ALA A 113 38.71 11.23 13.04
C ALA A 113 37.53 11.71 13.86
N ARG A 114 36.33 11.76 13.27
CA ARG A 114 35.10 12.19 13.96
C ARG A 114 34.72 11.26 15.11
N LEU A 115 34.77 9.95 14.91
CA LEU A 115 34.51 8.97 15.99
C LEU A 115 35.46 9.16 17.16
N LYS A 116 36.74 9.34 16.91
CA LYS A 116 37.74 9.61 17.95
C LYS A 116 37.50 10.93 18.69
N ALA A 117 37.04 11.97 17.98
CA ALA A 117 36.72 13.26 18.60
C ALA A 117 35.49 13.14 19.51
N LEU A 118 34.44 12.45 19.06
CA LEU A 118 33.23 12.18 19.85
C LEU A 118 33.53 11.33 21.09
N GLU A 119 34.43 10.37 21.02
CA GLU A 119 34.83 9.47 22.11
C GLU A 119 35.61 10.22 23.20
N LYS A 120 36.38 11.24 22.82
CA LYS A 120 37.18 12.05 23.75
C LYS A 120 36.33 13.01 24.59
N ASP A 121 35.20 13.48 24.09
CA ASP A 121 34.32 14.41 24.84
C ASP A 121 33.31 13.59 25.67
N PRO A 122 33.38 13.70 27.03
CA PRO A 122 32.46 12.94 27.90
C PRO A 122 30.98 13.17 27.60
N ARG A 123 30.61 14.33 27.00
CA ARG A 123 29.25 14.67 26.64
C ARG A 123 28.76 13.93 25.40
N THR A 124 29.65 13.40 24.57
CA THR A 124 29.36 12.73 23.29
C THR A 124 29.89 11.31 23.22
N ALA A 125 30.72 10.88 24.14
CA ALA A 125 31.34 9.55 24.15
C ALA A 125 30.31 8.40 24.07
N TRP A 126 29.15 8.55 24.68
CA TRP A 126 28.05 7.60 24.65
C TRP A 126 27.50 7.33 23.22
N ARG A 127 27.78 8.24 22.27
CA ARG A 127 27.37 8.09 20.85
C ARG A 127 28.25 7.10 20.07
N VAL A 128 29.42 6.76 20.58
CA VAL A 128 30.37 5.89 19.93
C VAL A 128 30.27 4.51 20.55
N THR A 129 29.82 3.55 19.77
CA THR A 129 29.65 2.17 20.18
C THR A 129 30.60 1.24 19.40
N LYS A 130 30.69 -0.01 19.82
CA LYS A 130 31.46 -1.02 19.07
C LYS A 130 30.97 -1.13 17.63
N GLU A 131 29.66 -1.06 17.43
CA GLU A 131 29.05 -1.12 16.10
C GLU A 131 29.48 0.04 15.20
N SER A 132 29.80 1.23 15.77
CA SER A 132 30.31 2.37 15.01
C SER A 132 31.65 2.05 14.35
N TYR A 133 32.54 1.37 15.07
CA TYR A 133 33.82 0.92 14.54
C TYR A 133 33.69 -0.28 13.60
N ASP A 134 32.76 -1.20 13.82
CA ASP A 134 32.48 -2.31 12.92
C ASP A 134 31.95 -1.80 11.56
N ARG A 135 31.08 -0.79 11.57
CA ARG A 135 30.63 -0.10 10.34
C ARG A 135 31.77 0.62 9.61
N LEU A 136 32.74 1.16 10.33
CA LEU A 136 33.95 1.72 9.70
C LEU A 136 34.77 0.67 8.96
N LYS A 137 34.81 -0.57 9.44
CA LYS A 137 35.49 -1.69 8.73
C LYS A 137 34.82 -2.00 7.38
N THR A 138 33.50 -1.87 7.32
CA THR A 138 32.70 -2.11 6.10
C THR A 138 32.55 -0.88 5.20
N TYR A 139 33.25 0.22 5.49
CA TYR A 139 33.11 1.50 4.78
C TYR A 139 33.19 1.38 3.25
N ASN A 140 34.17 0.66 2.72
CA ASN A 140 34.34 0.52 1.26
C ASN A 140 33.15 -0.19 0.62
N ARG A 141 32.60 -1.20 1.31
CA ARG A 141 31.40 -1.92 0.86
C ARG A 141 30.18 -1.04 0.94
N LEU A 142 30.02 -0.25 2.01
CA LEU A 142 28.99 0.78 2.12
C LEU A 142 29.06 1.76 0.96
N GLN A 143 30.25 2.26 0.62
CA GLN A 143 30.44 3.22 -0.46
C GLN A 143 30.02 2.65 -1.83
N GLN A 144 30.34 1.38 -2.11
CA GLN A 144 29.93 0.71 -3.34
C GLN A 144 28.40 0.53 -3.41
N VAL A 145 27.78 0.03 -2.34
CA VAL A 145 26.33 -0.18 -2.27
C VAL A 145 25.60 1.16 -2.33
N ALA A 146 26.03 2.14 -1.55
CA ALA A 146 25.43 3.47 -1.56
C ALA A 146 25.55 4.16 -2.92
N GLY A 147 26.73 4.05 -3.57
CA GLY A 147 26.91 4.59 -4.93
C GLY A 147 25.96 3.98 -5.97
N HIS A 148 25.63 2.70 -5.83
CA HIS A 148 24.62 2.04 -6.66
C HIS A 148 23.22 2.56 -6.33
N VAL A 149 22.84 2.58 -5.05
CA VAL A 149 21.54 3.07 -4.57
C VAL A 149 21.30 4.52 -5.03
N LEU A 150 22.24 5.41 -4.75
CA LEU A 150 22.14 6.82 -5.14
C LEU A 150 21.92 6.99 -6.65
N ARG A 151 22.62 6.19 -7.46
CA ARG A 151 22.50 6.26 -8.93
C ARG A 151 21.15 5.77 -9.43
N VAL A 152 20.65 4.64 -8.91
CA VAL A 152 19.39 4.02 -9.36
C VAL A 152 18.17 4.82 -8.89
N THR A 153 18.26 5.48 -7.75
CA THR A 153 17.15 6.21 -7.15
C THR A 153 17.27 7.73 -7.25
N ASN A 154 18.19 8.25 -8.08
CA ASN A 154 18.32 9.68 -8.35
C ASN A 154 17.33 10.11 -9.46
N THR A 155 16.10 10.34 -9.08
CA THR A 155 15.04 10.72 -10.01
C THR A 155 14.90 12.24 -10.12
N ALA A 156 14.34 12.74 -11.22
CA ALA A 156 14.18 14.17 -11.44
C ALA A 156 13.25 14.85 -10.41
N HIS A 157 12.24 14.12 -9.93
CA HIS A 157 11.25 14.62 -8.96
C HIS A 157 11.69 14.47 -7.51
N ALA A 158 12.67 13.60 -7.24
CA ALA A 158 13.25 13.38 -5.92
C ALA A 158 14.77 13.09 -6.04
N PRO A 159 15.59 14.10 -6.38
CA PRO A 159 17.03 13.92 -6.54
C PRO A 159 17.75 13.75 -5.21
N TRP A 160 18.86 13.02 -5.22
CA TRP A 160 19.78 12.97 -4.09
C TRP A 160 20.67 14.21 -4.01
N ILE A 161 20.81 14.74 -2.82
CA ILE A 161 21.67 15.87 -2.50
C ILE A 161 22.80 15.36 -1.60
N ILE A 162 24.01 15.37 -2.11
CA ILE A 162 25.20 14.92 -1.37
C ILE A 162 25.71 16.09 -0.55
N ILE A 163 25.77 15.90 0.78
CA ILE A 163 26.22 16.92 1.74
C ILE A 163 27.57 16.47 2.29
N GLU A 164 28.59 17.32 2.16
CA GLU A 164 29.85 17.14 2.81
C GLU A 164 29.69 17.34 4.33
N GLY A 165 30.19 16.39 5.12
CA GLY A 165 29.87 16.29 6.55
C GLY A 165 31.01 16.70 7.49
N THR A 166 32.17 17.11 6.99
CA THR A 166 33.36 17.40 7.83
C THR A 166 33.19 18.69 8.59
N ASP A 167 32.73 19.74 7.92
CA ASP A 167 32.46 21.05 8.52
C ASP A 167 31.01 21.14 8.99
N ASP A 168 30.83 21.36 10.29
CA ASP A 168 29.52 21.36 10.94
C ASP A 168 28.65 22.56 10.53
N GLU A 169 29.27 23.74 10.36
CA GLU A 169 28.56 24.98 9.99
C GLU A 169 28.17 24.94 8.52
N TYR A 170 29.12 24.64 7.64
CA TYR A 170 28.88 24.50 6.20
C TYR A 170 27.77 23.48 5.90
N ARG A 171 27.84 22.31 6.51
CA ARG A 171 26.85 21.23 6.38
C ARG A 171 25.46 21.72 6.74
N SER A 172 25.34 22.32 7.91
CA SER A 172 24.04 22.71 8.48
C SER A 172 23.41 23.88 7.70
N LEU A 173 24.20 24.90 7.36
CA LEU A 173 23.76 26.02 6.53
C LEU A 173 23.36 25.58 5.11
N THR A 174 24.13 24.68 4.53
CA THR A 174 23.84 24.12 3.19
C THR A 174 22.51 23.41 3.18
N VAL A 175 22.24 22.52 4.16
CA VAL A 175 20.96 21.82 4.28
C VAL A 175 19.82 22.80 4.50
N GLY A 176 19.97 23.75 5.43
CA GLY A 176 18.94 24.75 5.73
C GLY A 176 18.59 25.60 4.51
N ARG A 177 19.59 26.06 3.75
CA ARG A 177 19.38 26.82 2.52
C ARG A 177 18.64 26.01 1.46
N ILE A 178 19.03 24.76 1.24
CA ILE A 178 18.38 23.87 0.25
C ILE A 178 16.91 23.64 0.64
N VAL A 179 16.62 23.35 1.91
CA VAL A 179 15.25 23.19 2.40
C VAL A 179 14.44 24.46 2.17
N LEU A 180 14.96 25.62 2.56
CA LEU A 180 14.29 26.91 2.38
C LEU A 180 14.00 27.20 0.90
N ASP A 181 15.00 27.03 0.03
CA ASP A 181 14.87 27.32 -1.41
C ASP A 181 13.89 26.33 -2.07
N ALA A 182 13.88 25.07 -1.67
CA ALA A 182 12.93 24.08 -2.17
C ALA A 182 11.49 24.38 -1.74
N MET A 183 11.29 24.77 -0.47
CA MET A 183 9.98 25.18 0.03
C MET A 183 9.48 26.45 -0.67
N LYS A 184 10.32 27.46 -0.84
CA LYS A 184 9.98 28.68 -1.57
C LYS A 184 9.59 28.39 -3.02
N ARG A 185 10.38 27.55 -3.72
CA ARG A 185 10.03 27.14 -5.09
C ARG A 185 8.69 26.44 -5.13
N ARG A 186 8.42 25.51 -4.21
CA ARG A 186 7.15 24.79 -4.14
C ARG A 186 5.95 25.71 -3.92
N LEU A 187 6.08 26.69 -3.01
CA LEU A 187 5.02 27.66 -2.73
C LEU A 187 4.77 28.63 -3.90
N ASN A 188 5.82 28.96 -4.66
CA ASN A 188 5.72 29.87 -5.82
C ASN A 188 5.30 29.15 -7.13
N GLN A 189 5.30 27.80 -7.15
CA GLN A 189 4.88 26.99 -8.29
C GLN A 189 3.37 26.70 -8.27
N GLU A 190 2.54 27.69 -7.98
CA GLU A 190 1.09 27.58 -8.14
C GLU A 190 0.78 27.27 -9.62
N GLY A 191 0.27 26.08 -9.88
CA GLY A 191 -0.28 25.68 -11.16
C GLY A 191 0.58 24.77 -12.06
N LEU A 192 1.85 24.49 -11.75
CA LEU A 192 2.60 23.45 -12.44
C LEU A 192 2.33 22.08 -11.81
N GLN A 193 1.13 21.57 -12.01
CA GLN A 193 0.87 20.18 -11.71
C GLN A 193 1.69 19.34 -12.71
N HIS A 194 2.57 18.49 -12.19
CA HIS A 194 3.14 17.40 -12.96
C HIS A 194 1.98 16.47 -13.29
N VAL A 195 1.44 16.59 -14.50
CA VAL A 195 0.40 15.66 -14.98
C VAL A 195 1.12 14.37 -15.36
N PRO A 196 0.95 13.30 -14.59
CA PRO A 196 1.55 12.02 -14.96
C PRO A 196 0.92 11.59 -16.28
N VAL A 197 1.78 11.26 -17.25
CA VAL A 197 1.33 10.71 -18.54
C VAL A 197 0.89 9.26 -18.28
N ALA A 198 -0.40 9.08 -18.06
CA ALA A 198 -0.97 7.74 -18.01
C ALA A 198 -1.30 7.27 -19.42
N PRO A 199 -1.18 5.96 -19.72
CA PRO A 199 -1.59 5.43 -21.01
C PRO A 199 -3.07 5.72 -21.24
N PRO A 200 -3.46 6.10 -22.48
CA PRO A 200 -4.85 6.39 -22.80
C PRO A 200 -5.72 5.13 -22.57
N ILE A 201 -6.98 5.35 -22.22
CA ILE A 201 -7.97 4.28 -22.16
C ILE A 201 -8.32 3.88 -23.60
N VAL A 202 -8.09 2.61 -23.94
CA VAL A 202 -8.48 2.04 -25.22
C VAL A 202 -9.84 1.39 -25.02
N HIS A 203 -10.89 1.91 -25.65
CA HIS A 203 -12.21 1.30 -25.61
C HIS A 203 -12.28 0.08 -26.55
N PRO A 204 -12.99 -1.01 -26.17
CA PRO A 204 -13.19 -2.16 -27.04
C PRO A 204 -13.90 -1.76 -28.36
N ILE A 205 -13.42 -2.27 -29.48
CA ILE A 205 -13.97 -1.96 -30.82
C ILE A 205 -15.35 -2.61 -31.01
N ASP A 206 -15.59 -3.74 -30.39
CA ASP A 206 -16.77 -4.61 -30.60
C ASP A 206 -17.91 -4.39 -29.58
N LYS A 207 -17.78 -3.39 -28.69
CA LYS A 207 -18.72 -3.11 -27.60
C LYS A 207 -18.93 -4.27 -26.60
N LYS A 208 -18.18 -5.35 -26.74
CA LYS A 208 -18.18 -6.44 -25.76
C LYS A 208 -17.35 -6.01 -24.54
N ASN A 209 -17.81 -6.38 -23.36
CA ASN A 209 -17.12 -6.12 -22.12
C ASN A 209 -17.19 -7.35 -21.20
N VAL A 210 -16.25 -7.46 -20.28
CA VAL A 210 -16.11 -8.62 -19.38
C VAL A 210 -17.36 -8.89 -18.53
N LEU A 211 -18.20 -7.90 -18.31
CA LEU A 211 -19.44 -8.04 -17.54
C LEU A 211 -20.57 -8.62 -18.39
N SER A 212 -20.58 -8.36 -19.70
CA SER A 212 -21.60 -8.89 -20.61
C SER A 212 -21.45 -10.40 -20.86
N GLU A 213 -20.29 -10.97 -20.59
CA GLU A 213 -20.04 -12.42 -20.73
C GLU A 213 -20.50 -13.22 -19.49
N LEU A 214 -20.96 -12.54 -18.41
CA LEU A 214 -21.41 -13.20 -17.20
C LEU A 214 -22.82 -13.76 -17.35
N ASP A 215 -22.98 -15.05 -17.08
CA ASP A 215 -24.30 -15.70 -17.04
C ASP A 215 -25.04 -15.41 -15.75
N LEU A 216 -25.75 -14.27 -15.70
CA LEU A 216 -26.53 -13.83 -14.55
C LEU A 216 -27.77 -14.68 -14.26
N THR A 217 -28.06 -15.72 -15.08
CA THR A 217 -29.14 -16.67 -14.85
C THR A 217 -28.79 -17.80 -13.87
N GLN A 218 -27.54 -17.92 -13.50
CA GLN A 218 -27.04 -18.92 -12.54
C GLN A 218 -27.84 -18.87 -11.24
N LYS A 219 -28.31 -20.03 -10.79
CA LYS A 219 -29.10 -20.21 -9.56
C LYS A 219 -28.65 -21.41 -8.78
N LEU A 220 -28.80 -21.38 -7.46
CA LEU A 220 -28.50 -22.49 -6.59
C LEU A 220 -29.69 -22.82 -5.69
N ALA A 221 -30.21 -24.06 -5.79
CA ALA A 221 -31.30 -24.54 -4.96
C ALA A 221 -30.93 -24.47 -3.47
N LYS A 222 -31.91 -24.16 -2.62
CA LYS A 222 -31.70 -23.93 -1.17
C LYS A 222 -30.95 -25.10 -0.50
N LYS A 223 -31.35 -26.34 -0.75
CA LYS A 223 -30.71 -27.56 -0.16
C LYS A 223 -29.24 -27.68 -0.58
N THR A 224 -28.95 -27.47 -1.87
CA THR A 224 -27.59 -27.50 -2.41
C THR A 224 -26.76 -26.36 -1.82
N TYR A 225 -27.34 -25.17 -1.70
CA TYR A 225 -26.70 -24.02 -1.06
C TYR A 225 -26.29 -24.32 0.39
N GLU A 226 -27.19 -24.87 1.21
CA GLU A 226 -26.92 -25.19 2.62
C GLU A 226 -25.77 -26.18 2.75
N THR A 227 -25.78 -27.25 1.92
CA THR A 227 -24.72 -28.25 1.90
C THR A 227 -23.37 -27.67 1.47
N GLN A 228 -23.34 -26.90 0.39
CA GLN A 228 -22.09 -26.32 -0.11
C GLN A 228 -21.58 -25.21 0.81
N LEU A 229 -22.46 -24.41 1.38
CA LEU A 229 -22.10 -23.38 2.37
C LEU A 229 -21.35 -24.01 3.54
N ALA A 230 -21.94 -25.05 4.17
CA ALA A 230 -21.33 -25.75 5.28
C ALA A 230 -19.97 -26.36 4.90
N LYS A 231 -19.87 -26.99 3.73
CA LYS A 231 -18.64 -27.57 3.21
C LYS A 231 -17.52 -26.54 3.08
N TYR A 232 -17.78 -25.41 2.42
CA TYR A 232 -16.74 -24.41 2.18
C TYR A 232 -16.42 -23.58 3.42
N GLN A 233 -17.37 -23.38 4.33
CA GLN A 233 -17.09 -22.76 5.63
C GLN A 233 -16.17 -23.62 6.49
N ALA A 234 -16.44 -24.93 6.58
CA ALA A 234 -15.55 -25.86 7.27
C ALA A 234 -14.15 -25.84 6.64
N ARG A 235 -14.09 -25.94 5.30
CA ARG A 235 -12.80 -25.93 4.57
C ARG A 235 -12.01 -24.64 4.80
N LEU A 236 -12.66 -23.48 4.72
CA LEU A 236 -12.01 -22.18 5.01
C LEU A 236 -11.50 -22.12 6.44
N SER A 237 -12.28 -22.63 7.39
CA SER A 237 -11.90 -22.72 8.80
C SER A 237 -10.61 -23.53 9.01
N ASP A 238 -10.45 -24.64 8.29
CA ASP A 238 -9.23 -25.46 8.34
C ASP A 238 -8.03 -24.73 7.73
N LEU A 239 -8.22 -24.13 6.54
CA LEU A 239 -7.15 -23.46 5.79
C LEU A 239 -6.55 -22.26 6.55
N VAL A 240 -7.38 -21.46 7.22
CA VAL A 240 -6.87 -20.31 8.01
C VAL A 240 -6.21 -20.71 9.34
N ARG A 241 -6.33 -21.98 9.73
CA ARG A 241 -5.62 -22.56 10.88
C ARG A 241 -4.41 -23.39 10.49
N ASP A 242 -4.20 -23.61 9.20
CA ASP A 242 -3.03 -24.34 8.70
C ASP A 242 -1.75 -23.64 9.17
N PRO A 243 -0.76 -24.35 9.74
CA PRO A 243 0.50 -23.77 10.21
C PRO A 243 1.24 -22.95 9.12
N ARG A 244 1.12 -23.35 7.85
CA ARG A 244 1.73 -22.64 6.70
C ARG A 244 1.08 -21.28 6.50
N PHE A 245 -0.24 -21.19 6.69
CA PHE A 245 -0.94 -19.90 6.66
C PHE A 245 -0.56 -19.05 7.88
N VAL A 246 -0.69 -19.61 9.09
CA VAL A 246 -0.48 -18.89 10.35
C VAL A 246 0.95 -18.34 10.47
N GLY A 247 1.95 -19.10 10.00
CA GLY A 247 3.37 -18.73 10.14
C GLY A 247 3.92 -17.81 9.04
N LYS A 248 3.30 -17.79 7.85
CA LYS A 248 3.93 -17.16 6.68
C LYS A 248 3.01 -16.30 5.81
N ARG A 249 1.69 -16.48 5.90
CA ARG A 249 0.72 -15.85 5.01
C ARG A 249 -0.23 -14.93 5.74
N SER A 250 -0.76 -13.96 5.03
CA SER A 250 -1.94 -13.20 5.45
C SER A 250 -2.99 -13.23 4.34
N LEU A 251 -4.23 -12.92 4.67
CA LEU A 251 -5.33 -12.93 3.69
C LEU A 251 -5.92 -11.54 3.57
N VAL A 252 -5.99 -11.03 2.35
CA VAL A 252 -6.62 -9.75 2.02
C VAL A 252 -7.75 -10.01 1.04
N LEU A 253 -8.98 -9.84 1.51
CA LEU A 253 -10.18 -10.01 0.70
C LEU A 253 -10.75 -8.65 0.34
N VAL A 254 -10.98 -8.44 -0.94
CA VAL A 254 -11.56 -7.20 -1.49
C VAL A 254 -12.93 -7.50 -2.07
N PHE A 255 -13.94 -6.80 -1.58
CA PHE A 255 -15.31 -6.91 -2.05
C PHE A 255 -15.77 -5.61 -2.70
N GLU A 256 -15.91 -5.64 -4.02
CA GLU A 256 -16.51 -4.59 -4.82
C GLU A 256 -17.78 -5.12 -5.52
N GLY A 257 -18.58 -4.25 -6.06
CA GLY A 257 -19.79 -4.63 -6.79
C GLY A 257 -20.85 -3.57 -6.73
N ALA A 258 -21.84 -3.69 -7.62
CA ALA A 258 -22.97 -2.78 -7.71
C ALA A 258 -23.71 -2.64 -6.37
N ASP A 259 -24.40 -1.52 -6.19
CA ASP A 259 -25.21 -1.33 -5.00
C ASP A 259 -26.31 -2.40 -4.95
N ALA A 260 -26.59 -2.88 -3.75
CA ALA A 260 -27.46 -4.03 -3.50
C ALA A 260 -26.97 -5.40 -4.07
N ALA A 261 -25.77 -5.52 -4.64
CA ALA A 261 -25.26 -6.80 -5.18
C ALA A 261 -25.10 -7.90 -4.13
N GLY A 262 -25.00 -7.55 -2.84
CA GLY A 262 -24.94 -8.54 -1.76
C GLY A 262 -23.59 -8.71 -1.11
N LYS A 263 -22.67 -7.75 -1.26
CA LYS A 263 -21.33 -7.70 -0.62
C LYS A 263 -21.37 -8.10 0.86
N GLY A 264 -22.06 -7.35 1.69
CA GLY A 264 -22.15 -7.62 3.13
C GLY A 264 -22.76 -8.98 3.49
N GLY A 265 -23.62 -9.54 2.61
CA GLY A 265 -24.15 -10.91 2.76
C GLY A 265 -23.09 -11.98 2.54
N SER A 266 -22.19 -11.80 1.58
CA SER A 266 -21.06 -12.69 1.31
C SER A 266 -19.99 -12.56 2.39
N ILE A 267 -19.61 -11.33 2.76
CA ILE A 267 -18.67 -11.03 3.85
C ILE A 267 -19.08 -11.72 5.16
N ARG A 268 -20.36 -11.66 5.51
CA ARG A 268 -20.87 -12.33 6.72
C ARG A 268 -20.69 -13.84 6.67
N ARG A 269 -20.84 -14.49 5.48
CA ARG A 269 -20.64 -15.94 5.36
C ARG A 269 -19.18 -16.32 5.43
N VAL A 270 -18.29 -15.48 4.91
CA VAL A 270 -16.85 -15.64 5.05
C VAL A 270 -16.43 -15.48 6.51
N GLY A 271 -16.86 -14.41 7.19
CA GLY A 271 -16.53 -14.17 8.59
C GLY A 271 -17.05 -15.28 9.52
N ALA A 272 -18.22 -15.87 9.22
CA ALA A 272 -18.77 -16.98 10.01
C ALA A 272 -17.92 -18.27 9.94
N ALA A 273 -17.00 -18.38 9.00
CA ALA A 273 -16.08 -19.52 8.89
C ALA A 273 -14.77 -19.32 9.66
N MET A 274 -14.54 -18.15 10.24
CA MET A 274 -13.29 -17.80 10.91
C MET A 274 -13.56 -17.38 12.35
N ASP A 275 -12.56 -17.56 13.23
CA ASP A 275 -12.60 -16.98 14.57
C ASP A 275 -12.55 -15.44 14.48
N ALA A 276 -13.40 -14.76 15.24
CA ALA A 276 -13.50 -13.30 15.24
C ALA A 276 -12.15 -12.60 15.56
N ARG A 277 -11.25 -13.28 16.23
CA ARG A 277 -9.89 -12.79 16.53
C ARG A 277 -8.94 -12.91 15.34
N GLN A 278 -9.29 -13.68 14.31
CA GLN A 278 -8.43 -13.93 13.15
C GLN A 278 -8.66 -12.97 11.99
N TYR A 279 -9.75 -12.21 11.98
CA TYR A 279 -10.05 -11.30 10.88
C TYR A 279 -10.57 -9.95 11.35
N GLN A 280 -10.44 -8.97 10.48
CA GLN A 280 -11.05 -7.65 10.62
C GLN A 280 -11.88 -7.33 9.37
N ILE A 281 -13.10 -6.85 9.55
CA ILE A 281 -13.87 -6.25 8.46
C ILE A 281 -13.56 -4.76 8.45
N VAL A 282 -13.17 -4.25 7.28
CA VAL A 282 -12.81 -2.85 7.05
C VAL A 282 -13.84 -2.23 6.09
N PRO A 283 -14.87 -1.56 6.62
CA PRO A 283 -15.81 -0.83 5.78
C PRO A 283 -15.17 0.46 5.28
N ILE A 284 -15.17 0.68 3.98
CA ILE A 284 -14.64 1.88 3.35
C ILE A 284 -15.79 2.79 2.95
N ALA A 285 -15.77 3.99 3.48
CA ALA A 285 -16.71 5.08 3.16
C ALA A 285 -15.93 6.29 2.59
N ALA A 286 -16.61 7.43 2.44
CA ALA A 286 -15.97 8.69 2.10
C ALA A 286 -14.80 8.96 3.07
N PRO A 287 -13.67 9.51 2.57
CA PRO A 287 -12.49 9.73 3.41
C PRO A 287 -12.77 10.77 4.51
N THR A 288 -12.25 10.51 5.71
CA THR A 288 -12.26 11.48 6.81
C THR A 288 -11.32 12.66 6.52
N GLU A 289 -11.36 13.71 7.34
CA GLU A 289 -10.42 14.84 7.21
C GLU A 289 -8.96 14.41 7.36
N GLU A 290 -8.69 13.51 8.32
CA GLU A 290 -7.36 12.92 8.50
C GLU A 290 -6.91 12.17 7.23
N GLU A 291 -7.78 11.35 6.66
CA GLU A 291 -7.48 10.58 5.45
C GLU A 291 -7.28 11.47 4.21
N ARG A 292 -8.03 12.58 4.09
CA ARG A 292 -7.84 13.57 3.01
C ARG A 292 -6.53 14.35 3.12
N ALA A 293 -6.01 14.49 4.35
CA ALA A 293 -4.71 15.12 4.57
C ALA A 293 -3.52 14.21 4.22
N GLN A 294 -3.76 12.95 3.91
CA GLN A 294 -2.75 11.94 3.60
C GLN A 294 -2.82 11.51 2.10
N PRO A 295 -1.78 10.87 1.56
CA PRO A 295 -1.86 10.22 0.25
C PRO A 295 -2.97 9.17 0.19
N TYR A 296 -3.59 9.00 -0.99
CA TYR A 296 -4.79 8.16 -1.15
C TYR A 296 -4.67 6.75 -0.56
N LEU A 297 -3.58 6.03 -0.82
CA LEU A 297 -3.40 4.66 -0.35
C LEU A 297 -3.12 4.55 1.15
N TRP A 298 -2.75 5.65 1.81
CA TRP A 298 -2.41 5.66 3.24
C TRP A 298 -3.51 5.04 4.12
N ARG A 299 -4.77 5.33 3.85
CA ARG A 299 -5.91 4.84 4.62
C ARG A 299 -6.06 3.31 4.57
N PHE A 300 -5.58 2.66 3.50
CA PHE A 300 -5.65 1.22 3.32
C PHE A 300 -4.45 0.52 3.97
N TRP A 301 -3.27 1.12 3.91
CA TRP A 301 -2.09 0.64 4.60
C TRP A 301 -2.30 0.45 6.10
N ARG A 302 -3.11 1.28 6.73
CA ARG A 302 -3.44 1.20 8.17
C ARG A 302 -4.13 -0.10 8.57
N HIS A 303 -4.87 -0.71 7.67
CA HIS A 303 -5.73 -1.86 7.91
C HIS A 303 -5.15 -3.18 7.41
N LEU A 304 -3.91 -3.19 6.95
CA LEU A 304 -3.28 -4.42 6.49
C LEU A 304 -3.11 -5.43 7.64
N PRO A 305 -3.47 -6.70 7.40
CA PRO A 305 -3.39 -7.73 8.42
C PRO A 305 -1.93 -8.12 8.69
N ARG A 306 -1.68 -8.62 9.89
CA ARG A 306 -0.44 -9.31 10.23
C ARG A 306 -0.44 -10.71 9.60
N THR A 307 0.74 -11.31 9.49
CA THR A 307 0.88 -12.75 9.20
C THR A 307 -0.04 -13.57 10.10
N GLY A 308 -0.72 -14.58 9.56
CA GLY A 308 -1.70 -15.42 10.24
C GLY A 308 -3.08 -14.76 10.43
N ARG A 309 -3.34 -13.60 9.83
CA ARG A 309 -4.59 -12.85 9.97
C ARG A 309 -5.21 -12.51 8.62
N ALA A 310 -6.49 -12.14 8.66
CA ALA A 310 -7.23 -11.70 7.48
C ALA A 310 -7.78 -10.28 7.64
N ALA A 311 -7.78 -9.50 6.56
CA ALA A 311 -8.55 -8.26 6.42
C ALA A 311 -9.56 -8.43 5.29
N ILE A 312 -10.81 -8.05 5.56
CA ILE A 312 -11.93 -8.10 4.61
C ILE A 312 -12.38 -6.68 4.34
N PHE A 313 -12.06 -6.17 3.17
CA PHE A 313 -12.44 -4.83 2.74
C PHE A 313 -13.83 -4.85 2.10
N ASP A 314 -14.81 -4.17 2.70
CA ASP A 314 -16.12 -3.86 2.11
C ASP A 314 -16.02 -2.49 1.42
N ARG A 315 -15.86 -2.48 0.11
CA ARG A 315 -15.25 -1.46 -0.74
C ARG A 315 -13.75 -1.30 -0.41
N SER A 316 -12.98 -0.67 -1.30
CA SER A 316 -11.53 -0.68 -1.17
C SER A 316 -10.85 0.51 -1.86
N TRP A 317 -9.55 0.36 -2.13
CA TRP A 317 -8.73 1.29 -2.93
C TRP A 317 -9.19 1.42 -4.38
N TYR A 318 -10.08 0.57 -4.82
CA TYR A 318 -10.70 0.68 -6.13
C TYR A 318 -11.73 1.80 -6.24
N GLY A 319 -12.15 2.39 -5.11
CA GLY A 319 -13.00 3.58 -5.08
C GLY A 319 -12.48 4.74 -5.94
N ARG A 320 -11.14 4.91 -6.04
CA ARG A 320 -10.48 5.93 -6.88
C ARG A 320 -10.84 5.77 -8.36
N VAL A 321 -10.84 4.55 -8.86
CA VAL A 321 -11.11 4.24 -10.28
C VAL A 321 -12.58 3.90 -10.56
N LEU A 322 -13.41 3.85 -9.51
CA LEU A 322 -14.85 3.61 -9.58
C LEU A 322 -15.62 4.89 -9.20
N VAL A 323 -16.07 5.00 -7.96
CA VAL A 323 -16.95 6.09 -7.51
C VAL A 323 -16.28 7.47 -7.65
N GLU A 324 -15.01 7.62 -7.32
CA GLU A 324 -14.33 8.92 -7.42
C GLU A 324 -14.17 9.37 -8.87
N ARG A 325 -13.89 8.42 -9.79
CA ARG A 325 -13.86 8.65 -11.25
C ARG A 325 -15.23 9.05 -11.78
N VAL A 326 -16.26 8.22 -11.51
CA VAL A 326 -17.60 8.39 -12.09
C VAL A 326 -18.30 9.63 -11.55
N GLU A 327 -18.10 9.93 -10.26
CA GLU A 327 -18.72 11.10 -9.60
C GLU A 327 -17.88 12.39 -9.75
N GLY A 328 -16.66 12.30 -10.30
CA GLY A 328 -15.78 13.46 -10.45
C GLY A 328 -15.19 13.96 -9.13
N PHE A 329 -15.00 13.07 -8.15
CA PHE A 329 -14.43 13.44 -6.84
C PHE A 329 -12.91 13.53 -6.84
N CYS A 330 -12.26 13.15 -7.93
CA CYS A 330 -10.83 13.33 -8.16
C CYS A 330 -10.55 13.77 -9.60
N ALA A 331 -9.37 14.33 -9.85
CA ALA A 331 -8.96 14.72 -11.19
C ALA A 331 -8.72 13.48 -12.08
N GLU A 332 -8.83 13.68 -13.41
CA GLU A 332 -8.58 12.60 -14.37
C GLU A 332 -7.19 11.99 -14.22
N ALA A 333 -6.17 12.83 -14.05
CA ALA A 333 -4.80 12.38 -13.81
C ALA A 333 -4.68 11.47 -12.57
N ASP A 334 -5.49 11.69 -11.54
CA ASP A 334 -5.46 10.93 -10.30
C ASP A 334 -5.98 9.49 -10.49
N TRP A 335 -7.14 9.32 -11.14
CA TRP A 335 -7.66 7.98 -11.35
C TRP A 335 -6.95 7.23 -12.48
N LEU A 336 -6.37 7.95 -13.47
CA LEU A 336 -5.56 7.31 -14.51
C LEU A 336 -4.28 6.68 -13.94
N ARG A 337 -3.56 7.39 -13.06
CA ARG A 337 -2.36 6.84 -12.41
C ARG A 337 -2.69 5.76 -11.38
N ALA A 338 -3.88 5.81 -10.77
CA ALA A 338 -4.27 4.90 -9.70
C ALA A 338 -4.24 3.42 -10.12
N TYR A 339 -4.46 3.08 -11.38
CA TYR A 339 -4.35 1.69 -11.84
C TYR A 339 -2.96 1.10 -11.61
N ALA A 340 -1.91 1.85 -11.95
CA ALA A 340 -0.53 1.42 -11.72
C ALA A 340 -0.18 1.40 -10.23
N GLU A 341 -0.58 2.44 -9.49
CA GLU A 341 -0.35 2.56 -8.04
C GLU A 341 -1.04 1.43 -7.27
N ILE A 342 -2.24 1.02 -7.68
CA ILE A 342 -2.97 -0.12 -7.10
C ILE A 342 -2.25 -1.44 -7.41
N ASN A 343 -1.80 -1.64 -8.64
CA ASN A 343 -1.06 -2.84 -9.01
C ASN A 343 0.25 -2.94 -8.21
N ASP A 344 0.97 -1.85 -8.04
CA ASP A 344 2.18 -1.80 -7.21
C ASP A 344 1.88 -2.09 -5.74
N PHE A 345 0.79 -1.55 -5.21
CA PHE A 345 0.34 -1.83 -3.85
C PHE A 345 0.04 -3.32 -3.64
N GLU A 346 -0.74 -3.93 -4.53
CA GLU A 346 -1.09 -5.35 -4.47
C GLU A 346 0.13 -6.25 -4.70
N HIS A 347 1.09 -5.83 -5.52
CA HIS A 347 2.38 -6.52 -5.68
C HIS A 347 3.15 -6.54 -4.36
N GLN A 348 3.32 -5.40 -3.71
CA GLN A 348 3.99 -5.32 -2.40
C GLN A 348 3.31 -6.17 -1.32
N LEU A 349 1.96 -6.28 -1.33
CA LEU A 349 1.22 -7.18 -0.46
C LEU A 349 1.59 -8.64 -0.74
N SER A 350 1.58 -9.04 -2.01
CA SER A 350 1.89 -10.40 -2.45
C SER A 350 3.33 -10.80 -2.13
N ASP A 351 4.29 -9.91 -2.34
CA ASP A 351 5.70 -10.10 -2.01
C ASP A 351 5.94 -10.30 -0.51
N ALA A 352 5.11 -9.66 0.31
CA ALA A 352 5.12 -9.85 1.76
C ALA A 352 4.35 -11.10 2.23
N GLY A 353 3.90 -11.95 1.30
CA GLY A 353 3.20 -13.19 1.60
C GLY A 353 1.69 -13.05 1.78
N ALA A 354 1.10 -11.89 1.46
CA ALA A 354 -0.35 -11.75 1.48
C ALA A 354 -0.99 -12.46 0.28
N ILE A 355 -2.07 -13.17 0.53
CA ILE A 355 -2.93 -13.76 -0.51
C ILE A 355 -4.05 -12.75 -0.75
N VAL A 356 -3.97 -12.04 -1.88
CA VAL A 356 -4.95 -11.01 -2.27
C VAL A 356 -6.00 -11.64 -3.17
N ILE A 357 -7.28 -11.57 -2.76
CA ILE A 357 -8.40 -12.12 -3.53
C ILE A 357 -9.45 -11.03 -3.70
N LYS A 358 -9.80 -10.74 -4.95
CA LYS A 358 -10.69 -9.65 -5.32
C LYS A 358 -11.96 -10.18 -5.93
N PHE A 359 -13.09 -9.66 -5.47
CA PHE A 359 -14.42 -10.01 -5.95
C PHE A 359 -15.16 -8.78 -6.46
N TRP A 360 -15.66 -8.86 -7.70
CA TRP A 360 -16.67 -7.98 -8.22
C TRP A 360 -18.01 -8.72 -8.27
N LEU A 361 -19.00 -8.29 -7.47
CA LEU A 361 -20.33 -8.88 -7.45
C LEU A 361 -21.21 -8.14 -8.46
N GLN A 362 -21.54 -8.82 -9.56
CA GLN A 362 -22.35 -8.29 -10.66
C GLN A 362 -23.81 -8.71 -10.53
N ILE A 363 -24.70 -7.75 -10.66
CA ILE A 363 -26.14 -7.98 -10.84
C ILE A 363 -26.64 -7.23 -12.08
N SER A 364 -27.79 -7.61 -12.60
CA SER A 364 -28.45 -6.84 -13.65
C SER A 364 -29.10 -5.57 -13.08
N ALA A 365 -29.32 -4.57 -13.93
CA ALA A 365 -29.99 -3.34 -13.55
C ALA A 365 -31.42 -3.61 -13.03
N ASP A 366 -32.12 -4.59 -13.60
CA ASP A 366 -33.47 -4.97 -13.16
C ASP A 366 -33.45 -5.60 -11.77
N GLU A 367 -32.48 -6.48 -11.50
CA GLU A 367 -32.32 -7.09 -10.18
C GLU A 367 -31.93 -6.05 -9.13
N GLN A 368 -31.12 -5.07 -9.47
CA GLN A 368 -30.82 -3.96 -8.57
C GLN A 368 -32.08 -3.17 -8.19
N LEU A 369 -32.89 -2.80 -9.20
CA LEU A 369 -34.14 -2.08 -8.98
C LEU A 369 -35.09 -2.88 -8.11
N ARG A 370 -35.24 -4.18 -8.39
CA ARG A 370 -36.06 -5.10 -7.59
C ARG A 370 -35.62 -5.11 -6.13
N ARG A 371 -34.31 -5.17 -5.89
CA ARG A 371 -33.73 -5.16 -4.54
C ARG A 371 -33.86 -3.83 -3.83
N PHE A 372 -33.80 -2.72 -4.55
CA PHE A 372 -34.03 -1.39 -4.00
C PHE A 372 -35.49 -1.28 -3.50
N LYS A 373 -36.48 -1.66 -4.31
CA LYS A 373 -37.89 -1.70 -3.92
C LYS A 373 -38.10 -2.62 -2.70
N GLU A 374 -37.56 -3.84 -2.72
CA GLU A 374 -37.64 -4.77 -1.59
C GLU A 374 -37.13 -4.15 -0.27
N ARG A 375 -36.03 -3.37 -0.35
CA ARG A 375 -35.47 -2.69 0.82
C ARG A 375 -36.36 -1.53 1.31
N GLN A 376 -36.95 -0.78 0.42
CA GLN A 376 -37.87 0.30 0.77
C GLN A 376 -39.14 -0.23 1.48
N ASP A 377 -39.64 -1.37 1.03
CA ASP A 377 -40.82 -2.02 1.59
C ASP A 377 -40.51 -2.75 2.92
N THR A 378 -39.25 -3.03 3.21
CA THR A 378 -38.84 -3.71 4.45
C THR A 378 -38.41 -2.69 5.49
N GLU A 379 -39.19 -2.48 6.55
CA GLU A 379 -39.03 -1.44 7.56
C GLU A 379 -37.60 -1.37 8.14
N PHE A 380 -37.02 -2.52 8.59
CA PHE A 380 -35.67 -2.57 9.15
C PHE A 380 -34.53 -2.56 8.12
N LYS A 381 -34.85 -2.41 6.80
CA LYS A 381 -33.87 -2.30 5.72
C LYS A 381 -33.87 -0.94 5.04
N ARG A 382 -34.84 -0.06 5.33
CA ARG A 382 -34.98 1.26 4.70
C ARG A 382 -33.72 2.11 4.83
N PHE A 383 -33.03 2.04 5.97
CA PHE A 383 -31.79 2.76 6.22
C PHE A 383 -30.64 2.38 5.27
N LYS A 384 -30.77 1.27 4.52
CA LYS A 384 -29.75 0.77 3.55
C LYS A 384 -29.93 1.35 2.15
N ILE A 385 -30.91 2.20 1.93
CA ILE A 385 -31.11 2.89 0.66
C ILE A 385 -30.95 4.38 0.93
N THR A 386 -30.05 4.98 0.16
CA THR A 386 -29.71 6.40 0.22
C THR A 386 -29.95 7.04 -1.13
N GLU A 387 -29.95 8.37 -1.18
CA GLU A 387 -29.98 9.12 -2.44
C GLU A 387 -28.78 8.78 -3.34
N GLU A 388 -27.65 8.43 -2.73
CA GLU A 388 -26.44 7.99 -3.45
C GLU A 388 -26.70 6.72 -4.26
N ASP A 389 -27.43 5.73 -3.72
CA ASP A 389 -27.77 4.50 -4.46
C ASP A 389 -28.57 4.80 -5.74
N TRP A 390 -29.51 5.76 -5.68
CA TRP A 390 -30.29 6.17 -6.85
C TRP A 390 -29.46 6.95 -7.85
N ARG A 391 -28.63 7.88 -7.42
CA ARG A 391 -27.70 8.62 -8.27
C ARG A 391 -26.73 7.68 -8.99
N ASN A 392 -26.15 6.72 -8.29
CA ASN A 392 -25.24 5.72 -8.88
C ASN A 392 -25.97 4.89 -9.97
N ARG A 393 -27.25 4.59 -9.76
CA ARG A 393 -28.05 3.87 -10.76
C ARG A 393 -28.28 4.68 -12.02
N GLU A 394 -28.45 6.00 -11.94
CA GLU A 394 -28.60 6.89 -13.11
C GLU A 394 -27.34 6.87 -13.99
N LYS A 395 -26.17 6.62 -13.41
CA LYS A 395 -24.89 6.52 -14.09
C LYS A 395 -24.46 5.06 -14.38
N TRP A 396 -25.42 4.18 -14.54
CA TRP A 396 -25.14 2.73 -14.69
C TRP A 396 -24.08 2.41 -15.75
N ASP A 397 -24.19 3.00 -16.95
CA ASP A 397 -23.27 2.75 -18.06
C ASP A 397 -21.86 3.28 -17.77
N ASP A 398 -21.75 4.41 -17.10
CA ASP A 398 -20.45 4.96 -16.69
C ASP A 398 -19.77 4.04 -15.67
N TYR A 399 -20.53 3.49 -14.72
CA TYR A 399 -20.03 2.49 -13.79
C TYR A 399 -19.63 1.18 -14.49
N VAL A 400 -20.41 0.70 -15.47
CA VAL A 400 -20.04 -0.49 -16.27
C VAL A 400 -18.71 -0.27 -16.96
N ASN A 401 -18.51 0.88 -17.62
CA ASN A 401 -17.25 1.23 -18.27
C ASN A 401 -16.09 1.31 -17.28
N ALA A 402 -16.28 1.96 -16.14
CA ALA A 402 -15.26 2.08 -15.11
C ALA A 402 -14.85 0.71 -14.54
N VAL A 403 -15.80 -0.21 -14.36
CA VAL A 403 -15.55 -1.58 -13.89
C VAL A 403 -14.78 -2.39 -14.92
N CYS A 404 -15.14 -2.30 -16.19
CA CYS A 404 -14.42 -2.99 -17.26
C CYS A 404 -12.96 -2.53 -17.33
N ASP A 405 -12.71 -1.22 -17.33
CA ASP A 405 -11.36 -0.65 -17.27
C ASP A 405 -10.60 -1.11 -16.02
N MET A 406 -11.27 -1.16 -14.87
CA MET A 406 -10.67 -1.64 -13.62
C MET A 406 -10.25 -3.10 -13.74
N VAL A 407 -11.11 -3.97 -14.22
CA VAL A 407 -10.81 -5.41 -14.38
C VAL A 407 -9.67 -5.60 -15.37
N ASP A 408 -9.73 -4.96 -16.52
CA ASP A 408 -8.73 -5.11 -17.59
C ASP A 408 -7.34 -4.63 -17.15
N ARG A 409 -7.27 -3.53 -16.39
CA ARG A 409 -6.00 -2.91 -15.99
C ARG A 409 -5.42 -3.43 -14.69
N THR A 410 -6.22 -4.10 -13.86
CA THR A 410 -5.78 -4.53 -12.53
C THR A 410 -5.98 -6.02 -12.25
N SER A 411 -6.41 -6.81 -13.23
CA SER A 411 -6.45 -8.28 -13.09
C SER A 411 -5.07 -8.86 -13.37
N THR A 412 -4.18 -8.77 -12.37
CA THR A 412 -2.80 -9.27 -12.50
C THR A 412 -2.73 -10.77 -12.19
N GLY A 413 -1.62 -11.42 -12.60
CA GLY A 413 -1.38 -12.83 -12.27
C GLY A 413 -1.32 -13.11 -10.76
N LEU A 414 -0.86 -12.13 -9.97
CA LEU A 414 -0.76 -12.25 -8.51
C LEU A 414 -2.12 -12.04 -7.83
N ALA A 415 -2.91 -11.10 -8.32
CA ALA A 415 -4.20 -10.72 -7.76
C ALA A 415 -5.27 -10.55 -8.86
N PRO A 416 -5.73 -11.64 -9.50
CA PRO A 416 -6.77 -11.56 -10.51
C PRO A 416 -8.15 -11.25 -9.90
N TRP A 417 -8.98 -10.54 -10.65
CA TRP A 417 -10.39 -10.35 -10.33
C TRP A 417 -11.19 -11.63 -10.50
N THR A 418 -12.08 -11.89 -9.55
CA THR A 418 -13.14 -12.90 -9.68
C THR A 418 -14.46 -12.17 -9.87
N LEU A 419 -15.03 -12.28 -11.07
CA LEU A 419 -16.36 -11.77 -11.37
C LEU A 419 -17.40 -12.79 -10.88
N VAL A 420 -18.35 -12.33 -10.07
CA VAL A 420 -19.33 -13.17 -9.39
C VAL A 420 -20.73 -12.80 -9.87
N GLU A 421 -21.43 -13.75 -10.48
CA GLU A 421 -22.85 -13.64 -10.85
C GLU A 421 -23.69 -13.60 -9.57
N ALA A 422 -24.29 -12.44 -9.28
CA ALA A 422 -24.91 -12.18 -8.00
C ALA A 422 -26.43 -11.91 -8.07
N ASN A 423 -27.08 -12.19 -9.21
CA ASN A 423 -28.55 -12.18 -9.26
C ASN A 423 -29.12 -13.22 -8.28
N ASP A 424 -28.54 -14.41 -8.20
CA ASP A 424 -28.86 -15.35 -7.13
C ASP A 424 -27.87 -15.21 -5.97
N LYS A 425 -28.39 -14.84 -4.81
CA LYS A 425 -27.58 -14.63 -3.60
C LYS A 425 -26.91 -15.91 -3.09
N ASN A 426 -27.55 -17.08 -3.32
CA ASN A 426 -27.02 -18.35 -2.84
C ASN A 426 -25.84 -18.81 -3.70
N PHE A 427 -25.99 -18.68 -5.03
CA PHE A 427 -24.91 -18.96 -5.97
C PHE A 427 -23.69 -18.07 -5.67
N ALA A 428 -23.89 -16.75 -5.58
CA ALA A 428 -22.81 -15.80 -5.31
C ALA A 428 -22.02 -16.12 -4.03
N ARG A 429 -22.71 -16.42 -2.95
CA ARG A 429 -22.07 -16.73 -1.64
C ARG A 429 -21.23 -17.99 -1.68
N VAL A 430 -21.70 -19.03 -2.39
CA VAL A 430 -20.96 -20.28 -2.56
C VAL A 430 -19.77 -20.05 -3.48
N LYS A 431 -19.92 -19.34 -4.61
CA LYS A 431 -18.82 -19.03 -5.53
C LYS A 431 -17.71 -18.26 -4.79
N VAL A 432 -18.05 -17.26 -3.98
CA VAL A 432 -17.09 -16.51 -3.16
C VAL A 432 -16.29 -17.44 -2.23
N LEU A 433 -16.97 -18.24 -1.41
CA LEU A 433 -16.31 -19.15 -0.46
C LEU A 433 -15.46 -20.20 -1.16
N LYS A 434 -15.97 -20.78 -2.25
CA LYS A 434 -15.25 -21.75 -3.07
C LYS A 434 -13.95 -21.16 -3.60
N THR A 435 -14.02 -19.97 -4.20
CA THR A 435 -12.83 -19.28 -4.76
C THR A 435 -11.80 -18.98 -3.66
N ILE A 436 -12.23 -18.53 -2.47
CA ILE A 436 -11.31 -18.29 -1.33
C ILE A 436 -10.59 -19.60 -0.97
N CYS A 437 -11.30 -20.71 -0.82
CA CYS A 437 -10.69 -22.01 -0.49
C CYS A 437 -9.69 -22.44 -1.56
N GLU A 438 -10.07 -22.38 -2.85
CA GLU A 438 -9.21 -22.78 -3.98
C GLU A 438 -7.93 -21.93 -4.05
N ARG A 439 -8.03 -20.63 -3.86
CA ARG A 439 -6.86 -19.72 -3.86
C ARG A 439 -5.95 -19.95 -2.65
N LEU A 440 -6.51 -20.18 -1.46
CA LEU A 440 -5.73 -20.53 -0.27
C LEU A 440 -5.03 -21.88 -0.45
N GLU A 441 -5.73 -22.91 -0.96
CA GLU A 441 -5.16 -24.23 -1.24
C GLU A 441 -3.99 -24.15 -2.24
N ALA A 442 -4.14 -23.37 -3.31
CA ALA A 442 -3.08 -23.17 -4.29
C ALA A 442 -1.85 -22.50 -3.65
N ALA A 443 -2.07 -21.41 -2.90
CA ALA A 443 -0.97 -20.67 -2.26
C ALA A 443 -0.23 -21.48 -1.17
N LEU A 444 -0.91 -22.44 -0.52
CA LEU A 444 -0.30 -23.31 0.49
C LEU A 444 0.40 -24.54 -0.12
N LYS A 445 0.03 -24.97 -1.32
CA LYS A 445 0.69 -26.07 -2.04
C LYS A 445 2.02 -25.65 -2.66
N ASP A 446 2.13 -24.44 -3.16
CA ASP A 446 3.37 -23.94 -3.78
C ASP A 446 4.55 -23.90 -2.80
N GLU A 447 4.31 -23.99 -1.49
CA GLU A 447 5.37 -24.07 -0.47
C GLU A 447 6.01 -25.46 -0.33
N ASP A 448 5.27 -26.52 -0.65
CA ASP A 448 5.80 -27.89 -0.58
C ASP A 448 6.79 -28.19 -1.77
N GLY A 449 6.76 -27.40 -2.83
CA GLY A 449 7.64 -27.53 -4.01
C GLY A 449 8.94 -26.74 -3.94
N LYS A 450 9.10 -25.81 -3.01
CA LYS A 450 10.36 -25.06 -2.79
C LYS A 450 11.17 -25.68 -1.65
N THR A 451 11.76 -26.85 -1.92
CA THR A 451 12.88 -27.34 -1.10
C THR A 451 14.00 -26.29 -1.22
N ILE A 452 14.30 -25.66 -0.11
CA ILE A 452 15.38 -24.68 0.02
C ILE A 452 16.67 -25.43 -0.25
N GLU A 453 17.26 -25.27 -1.44
CA GLU A 453 18.67 -25.49 -1.60
C GLU A 453 19.40 -24.42 -0.77
N LYS A 454 20.08 -24.92 0.26
CA LYS A 454 20.86 -24.13 1.21
C LYS A 454 22.08 -23.49 0.56
#